data_df10ae55583d7558d38e3e7806e9f6b8
#
_entry.id   df10ae55583d7558d38e3e7806e9f6b8
#
_cell.length_a   1.000
_cell.length_b   1.000
_cell.length_c   1.000
_cell.angle_alpha   90.00
_cell.angle_beta   90.00
_cell.angle_gamma   90.00
#
_symmetry.space_group_name_H-M   'P 1'
#
loop_
_entity.id
_entity.type
_entity.pdbx_description
1 polymer ?
#
loop_
_entity_poly.entity_id
_entity_poly.type
_entity_poly.pdbx_seq_one_letter_code
_entity_poly.pdbx_strand_id
1 'polypeptide(L)'
;MWPQTRKREIDVYDRRLEAISAAAELGSFSRAAAKLRVSTPALVKQVSGFEAEFGITLFERSHSGVKVTPAGALLVDDARSIMRQSEDALRRARRAAGDGGAVRLGVSMMCPGRQTLSMWSSIHDLEPSLRFEIVPVSDLYDERESVMRSLGREVDVVQSSFSTPRWGDACQKLRIVNVPFYIDLPRTSPLARKTRITVADLEGMRLRVLRHGNDAMDSLRIDLLADGGVDVIDVDSFDFALFNEAEEKGDAVLTCGAWSGVHPAFVGVPFLCGREVPVFLHYSLEPTLQVQKFVNAMTQLLK
;
A
#
# COMPACT_ATOMS: atom_id res chain seq x y z
N MET A 1 32.75 -23.35 -19.91
CA MET A 1 32.64 -21.93 -19.53
C MET A 1 31.71 -21.26 -20.53
N TRP A 2 30.40 -21.20 -20.22
CA TRP A 2 29.38 -20.59 -21.09
C TRP A 2 29.32 -19.10 -20.76
N PRO A 3 29.31 -18.20 -21.77
CA PRO A 3 29.12 -16.78 -21.50
C PRO A 3 27.70 -16.54 -20.98
N GLN A 4 27.60 -15.91 -19.82
CA GLN A 4 26.35 -15.39 -19.31
C GLN A 4 25.85 -14.31 -20.27
N THR A 5 24.94 -14.68 -21.15
CA THR A 5 24.16 -13.74 -21.96
C THR A 5 23.34 -12.91 -20.97
N ARG A 6 23.78 -11.67 -20.73
CA ARG A 6 22.91 -10.64 -20.12
C ARG A 6 21.62 -10.65 -20.93
N LYS A 7 20.51 -11.08 -20.31
CA LYS A 7 19.18 -10.82 -20.83
C LYS A 7 19.13 -9.32 -21.11
N ARG A 8 19.04 -8.92 -22.36
CA ARG A 8 18.71 -7.55 -22.74
C ARG A 8 17.32 -7.30 -22.13
N GLU A 9 17.26 -6.50 -21.08
CA GLU A 9 16.01 -5.90 -20.67
C GLU A 9 15.50 -5.10 -21.87
N ILE A 10 14.38 -5.48 -22.41
CA ILE A 10 13.73 -4.77 -23.51
C ILE A 10 13.02 -3.60 -22.86
N ASP A 11 13.61 -2.42 -23.01
CA ASP A 11 13.01 -1.19 -22.51
C ASP A 11 11.97 -0.69 -23.50
N VAL A 12 10.78 -0.40 -23.01
CA VAL A 12 9.65 0.13 -23.80
C VAL A 12 9.59 1.66 -23.70
N TYR A 13 10.64 2.28 -23.18
CA TYR A 13 10.76 3.74 -22.99
C TYR A 13 12.18 4.21 -23.32
N ASP A 14 12.36 5.52 -23.39
CA ASP A 14 13.69 6.11 -23.61
C ASP A 14 14.56 5.97 -22.35
N ARG A 15 15.62 5.16 -22.43
CA ARG A 15 16.54 4.90 -21.30
C ARG A 15 17.23 6.16 -20.74
N ARG A 16 17.27 7.25 -21.50
CA ARG A 16 17.81 8.52 -21.00
C ARG A 16 17.00 9.08 -19.83
N LEU A 17 15.72 8.69 -19.69
CA LEU A 17 14.88 9.04 -18.55
C LEU A 17 15.43 8.50 -17.22
N GLU A 18 16.10 7.34 -17.23
CA GLU A 18 16.78 6.82 -16.03
C GLU A 18 17.94 7.72 -15.60
N ALA A 19 18.76 8.14 -16.59
CA ALA A 19 19.89 9.03 -16.34
C ALA A 19 19.44 10.39 -15.82
N ILE A 20 18.36 10.95 -16.40
CA ILE A 20 17.74 12.22 -16.00
C ILE A 20 17.20 12.10 -14.58
N SER A 21 16.42 11.07 -14.28
CA SER A 21 15.82 10.84 -12.95
C SER A 21 16.89 10.64 -11.87
N ALA A 22 17.91 9.84 -12.14
CA ALA A 22 19.01 9.62 -11.20
C ALA A 22 19.86 10.89 -10.95
N ALA A 23 20.10 11.70 -11.99
CA ALA A 23 20.81 12.98 -11.85
C ALA A 23 20.02 13.98 -11.01
N ALA A 24 18.70 14.05 -11.18
CA ALA A 24 17.81 14.90 -10.39
C ALA A 24 17.79 14.49 -8.93
N GLU A 25 17.61 13.19 -8.66
CA GLU A 25 17.56 12.63 -7.31
C GLU A 25 18.85 12.88 -6.51
N LEU A 26 19.99 12.69 -7.16
CA LEU A 26 21.29 12.77 -6.50
C LEU A 26 21.94 14.15 -6.58
N GLY A 27 21.42 15.08 -7.39
CA GLY A 27 21.99 16.42 -7.59
C GLY A 27 23.43 16.38 -8.12
N SER A 28 23.85 15.29 -8.79
CA SER A 28 25.23 15.09 -9.27
C SER A 28 25.31 14.04 -10.37
N PHE A 29 25.87 14.41 -11.51
CA PHE A 29 26.09 13.48 -12.61
C PHE A 29 27.08 12.36 -12.25
N SER A 30 28.09 12.64 -11.43
CA SER A 30 29.07 11.62 -11.01
C SER A 30 28.42 10.57 -10.10
N ARG A 31 27.59 10.99 -9.14
CA ARG A 31 26.86 10.08 -8.26
C ARG A 31 25.80 9.27 -9.03
N ALA A 32 25.09 9.91 -9.95
CA ALA A 32 24.13 9.26 -10.83
C ALA A 32 24.80 8.22 -11.73
N ALA A 33 25.94 8.55 -12.31
CA ALA A 33 26.73 7.62 -13.13
C ALA A 33 27.18 6.39 -12.33
N ALA A 34 27.67 6.59 -11.11
CA ALA A 34 28.04 5.51 -10.21
C ALA A 34 26.83 4.62 -9.87
N LYS A 35 25.66 5.19 -9.55
CA LYS A 35 24.40 4.47 -9.29
C LYS A 35 24.00 3.60 -10.49
N LEU A 36 24.07 4.15 -11.69
CA LEU A 36 23.69 3.47 -12.94
C LEU A 36 24.82 2.61 -13.54
N ARG A 37 25.99 2.55 -12.90
CA ARG A 37 27.17 1.79 -13.36
C ARG A 37 27.62 2.15 -14.77
N VAL A 38 27.59 3.44 -15.09
CA VAL A 38 28.11 4.02 -16.34
C VAL A 38 29.18 5.04 -16.04
N SER A 39 29.94 5.47 -17.06
CA SER A 39 30.90 6.56 -16.87
C SER A 39 30.19 7.92 -16.81
N THR A 40 30.74 8.87 -16.05
CA THR A 40 30.20 10.24 -15.95
C THR A 40 30.07 10.91 -17.34
N PRO A 41 31.07 10.82 -18.26
CA PRO A 41 30.88 11.36 -19.60
C PRO A 41 29.75 10.73 -20.40
N ALA A 42 29.52 9.41 -20.24
CA ALA A 42 28.43 8.73 -20.92
C ALA A 42 27.06 9.22 -20.41
N LEU A 43 26.91 9.38 -19.10
CA LEU A 43 25.67 9.90 -18.51
C LEU A 43 25.41 11.35 -18.93
N VAL A 44 26.45 12.21 -18.88
CA VAL A 44 26.35 13.60 -19.34
C VAL A 44 25.96 13.67 -20.82
N LYS A 45 26.50 12.80 -21.67
CA LYS A 45 26.12 12.70 -23.07
C LYS A 45 24.66 12.31 -23.27
N GLN A 46 24.17 11.36 -22.49
CA GLN A 46 22.75 10.96 -22.54
C GLN A 46 21.82 12.13 -22.18
N VAL A 47 22.09 12.83 -21.07
CA VAL A 47 21.30 13.98 -20.64
C VAL A 47 21.37 15.12 -21.63
N SER A 48 22.57 15.55 -22.04
CA SER A 48 22.74 16.64 -23.00
C SER A 48 22.18 16.32 -24.38
N GLY A 49 22.26 15.04 -24.80
CA GLY A 49 21.64 14.59 -26.04
C GLY A 49 20.11 14.68 -26.00
N PHE A 50 19.51 14.35 -24.86
CA PHE A 50 18.08 14.52 -24.66
C PHE A 50 17.68 16.01 -24.67
N GLU A 51 18.40 16.85 -23.91
CA GLU A 51 18.16 18.31 -23.87
C GLU A 51 18.25 18.94 -25.29
N ALA A 52 19.26 18.54 -26.08
CA ALA A 52 19.45 19.06 -27.42
C ALA A 52 18.37 18.58 -28.40
N GLU A 53 17.96 17.30 -28.31
CA GLU A 53 16.94 16.72 -29.19
C GLU A 53 15.58 17.36 -29.01
N PHE A 54 15.18 17.61 -27.75
CA PHE A 54 13.87 18.16 -27.43
C PHE A 54 13.88 19.68 -27.22
N GLY A 55 15.03 20.35 -27.30
CA GLY A 55 15.15 21.80 -27.16
C GLY A 55 14.82 22.32 -25.75
N ILE A 56 15.00 21.49 -24.72
CA ILE A 56 14.67 21.85 -23.32
C ILE A 56 15.90 21.69 -22.43
N THR A 57 16.13 22.65 -21.55
CA THR A 57 17.18 22.59 -20.52
C THR A 57 16.59 21.99 -19.25
N LEU A 58 17.11 20.82 -18.84
CA LEU A 58 16.61 20.12 -17.65
C LEU A 58 17.45 20.40 -16.42
N PHE A 59 18.73 20.79 -16.62
CA PHE A 59 19.68 20.99 -15.53
C PHE A 59 20.50 22.27 -15.72
N GLU A 60 20.62 23.02 -14.64
CA GLU A 60 21.64 24.08 -14.48
C GLU A 60 22.88 23.47 -13.85
N ARG A 61 24.05 23.68 -14.49
CA ARG A 61 25.35 23.18 -14.03
C ARG A 61 26.07 24.27 -13.27
N SER A 62 26.57 23.94 -12.09
CA SER A 62 27.35 24.84 -11.26
C SER A 62 28.58 24.12 -10.69
N HIS A 63 29.51 24.89 -10.11
CA HIS A 63 30.64 24.31 -9.38
C HIS A 63 30.22 23.48 -8.15
N SER A 64 29.02 23.71 -7.60
CA SER A 64 28.45 22.98 -6.46
C SER A 64 27.66 21.73 -6.85
N GLY A 65 27.48 21.46 -8.15
CA GLY A 65 26.72 20.30 -8.64
C GLY A 65 25.70 20.65 -9.71
N VAL A 66 24.64 19.89 -9.75
CA VAL A 66 23.58 19.99 -10.78
C VAL A 66 22.27 20.32 -10.08
N LYS A 67 21.60 21.39 -10.53
CA LYS A 67 20.29 21.80 -10.06
C LYS A 67 19.26 21.56 -11.16
N VAL A 68 18.12 21.01 -10.78
CA VAL A 68 17.00 20.74 -11.72
C VAL A 68 16.28 22.06 -12.04
N THR A 69 16.01 22.32 -13.32
CA THR A 69 15.17 23.45 -13.75
C THR A 69 13.69 23.16 -13.48
N PRO A 70 12.80 24.15 -13.54
CA PRO A 70 11.36 23.89 -13.47
C PRO A 70 10.87 22.91 -14.53
N ALA A 71 11.36 23.00 -15.78
CA ALA A 71 11.05 22.06 -16.84
C ALA A 71 11.59 20.64 -16.52
N GLY A 72 12.80 20.59 -15.94
CA GLY A 72 13.39 19.32 -15.49
C GLY A 72 12.60 18.64 -14.39
N ALA A 73 12.06 19.41 -13.42
CA ALA A 73 11.26 18.86 -12.33
C ALA A 73 9.98 18.19 -12.86
N LEU A 74 9.26 18.85 -13.75
CA LEU A 74 8.07 18.28 -14.40
C LEU A 74 8.41 17.00 -15.16
N LEU A 75 9.46 17.03 -15.99
CA LEU A 75 9.86 15.84 -16.75
C LEU A 75 10.29 14.68 -15.86
N VAL A 76 10.96 14.94 -14.74
CA VAL A 76 11.40 13.88 -13.79
C VAL A 76 10.21 13.17 -13.16
N ASP A 77 9.16 13.90 -12.78
CA ASP A 77 7.95 13.30 -12.23
C ASP A 77 7.20 12.46 -13.27
N ASP A 78 7.05 12.98 -14.47
CA ASP A 78 6.47 12.25 -15.61
C ASP A 78 7.33 11.03 -16.00
N ALA A 79 8.66 11.17 -16.04
CA ALA A 79 9.57 10.10 -16.37
C ALA A 79 9.45 8.90 -15.42
N ARG A 80 9.32 9.16 -14.12
CA ARG A 80 9.06 8.09 -13.12
C ARG A 80 7.76 7.36 -13.40
N SER A 81 6.73 8.08 -13.82
CA SER A 81 5.43 7.49 -14.18
C SER A 81 5.54 6.64 -15.45
N ILE A 82 6.20 7.14 -16.50
CA ILE A 82 6.44 6.42 -17.76
C ILE A 82 7.23 5.13 -17.52
N MET A 83 8.31 5.19 -16.74
CA MET A 83 9.11 4.01 -16.41
C MET A 83 8.28 2.95 -15.70
N ARG A 84 7.51 3.32 -14.67
CA ARG A 84 6.60 2.40 -13.97
C ARG A 84 5.56 1.79 -14.91
N GLN A 85 4.90 2.61 -15.75
CA GLN A 85 3.91 2.13 -16.72
C GLN A 85 4.51 1.16 -17.74
N SER A 86 5.74 1.41 -18.19
CA SER A 86 6.47 0.52 -19.09
C SER A 86 6.77 -0.83 -18.46
N GLU A 87 7.29 -0.84 -17.24
CA GLU A 87 7.52 -2.07 -16.48
C GLU A 87 6.23 -2.86 -16.26
N ASP A 88 5.14 -2.16 -15.94
CA ASP A 88 3.82 -2.78 -15.78
C ASP A 88 3.29 -3.37 -17.08
N ALA A 89 3.47 -2.68 -18.20
CA ALA A 89 3.08 -3.18 -19.51
C ALA A 89 3.84 -4.47 -19.87
N LEU A 90 5.15 -4.50 -19.65
CA LEU A 90 5.95 -5.70 -19.85
C LEU A 90 5.57 -6.84 -18.93
N ARG A 91 5.30 -6.56 -17.66
CA ARG A 91 4.78 -7.56 -16.71
C ARG A 91 3.45 -8.16 -17.19
N ARG A 92 2.50 -7.32 -17.61
CA ARG A 92 1.21 -7.79 -18.15
C ARG A 92 1.40 -8.66 -19.38
N ALA A 93 2.26 -8.24 -20.30
CA ALA A 93 2.56 -9.01 -21.50
C ALA A 93 3.18 -10.39 -21.19
N ARG A 94 4.16 -10.44 -20.27
CA ARG A 94 4.77 -11.71 -19.82
C ARG A 94 3.75 -12.63 -19.15
N ARG A 95 2.84 -12.09 -18.34
CA ARG A 95 1.75 -12.87 -17.73
C ARG A 95 0.80 -13.43 -18.76
N ALA A 96 0.40 -12.64 -19.76
CA ALA A 96 -0.45 -13.10 -20.85
C ALA A 96 0.25 -14.18 -21.69
N ALA A 97 1.57 -14.15 -21.79
CA ALA A 97 2.39 -15.18 -22.43
C ALA A 97 2.56 -16.48 -21.60
N GLY A 98 1.93 -16.57 -20.42
CA GLY A 98 1.99 -17.77 -19.58
C GLY A 98 3.22 -17.85 -18.67
N ASP A 99 4.01 -16.79 -18.58
CA ASP A 99 5.11 -16.69 -17.61
C ASP A 99 4.48 -16.48 -16.23
N GLY A 100 4.30 -17.57 -15.47
CA GLY A 100 3.57 -17.64 -14.21
C GLY A 100 4.15 -16.70 -13.15
N GLY A 101 3.71 -15.43 -13.18
CA GLY A 101 4.14 -14.41 -12.24
C GLY A 101 3.64 -14.69 -10.81
N ALA A 102 4.28 -14.06 -9.84
CA ALA A 102 3.81 -14.08 -8.46
C ALA A 102 2.44 -13.37 -8.33
N VAL A 103 1.64 -13.78 -7.35
CA VAL A 103 0.47 -13.03 -6.89
C VAL A 103 0.96 -11.86 -6.04
N ARG A 104 0.66 -10.64 -6.45
CA ARG A 104 1.07 -9.42 -5.74
C ARG A 104 0.02 -9.04 -4.71
N LEU A 105 0.39 -9.18 -3.43
CA LEU A 105 -0.44 -8.75 -2.31
C LEU A 105 -0.12 -7.30 -1.96
N GLY A 106 -1.09 -6.42 -2.14
CA GLY A 106 -1.01 -5.04 -1.67
C GLY A 106 -1.10 -5.00 -0.15
N VAL A 107 -0.13 -4.35 0.49
CA VAL A 107 -0.08 -4.17 1.94
C VAL A 107 0.15 -2.71 2.30
N SER A 108 -0.43 -2.32 3.43
CA SER A 108 -0.27 -1.01 4.04
C SER A 108 -0.43 -1.14 5.55
N MET A 109 -0.33 -0.03 6.29
CA MET A 109 -0.61 -0.01 7.72
C MET A 109 -2.04 -0.46 8.03
N MET A 110 -3.03 0.02 7.26
CA MET A 110 -4.46 -0.31 7.40
C MET A 110 -4.83 -1.67 6.78
N CYS A 111 -4.01 -2.14 5.84
CA CYS A 111 -4.21 -3.39 5.12
C CYS A 111 -2.97 -4.28 5.23
N PRO A 112 -2.55 -4.72 6.43
CA PRO A 112 -1.29 -5.46 6.62
C PRO A 112 -1.31 -6.88 6.04
N GLY A 113 -2.43 -7.33 5.47
CA GLY A 113 -2.55 -8.66 4.85
C GLY A 113 -2.42 -9.83 5.82
N ARG A 114 -2.51 -9.59 7.13
CA ARG A 114 -2.19 -10.57 8.19
C ARG A 114 -2.95 -11.88 8.04
N GLN A 115 -4.26 -11.83 7.80
CA GLN A 115 -5.09 -13.02 7.67
C GLN A 115 -4.74 -13.81 6.39
N THR A 116 -4.51 -13.12 5.28
CA THR A 116 -4.07 -13.74 4.03
C THR A 116 -2.70 -14.40 4.18
N LEU A 117 -1.75 -13.69 4.81
CA LEU A 117 -0.39 -14.20 5.03
C LEU A 117 -0.35 -15.38 6.01
N SER A 118 -1.22 -15.41 7.03
CA SER A 118 -1.30 -16.55 7.96
C SER A 118 -1.75 -17.84 7.30
N MET A 119 -2.48 -17.77 6.18
CA MET A 119 -2.94 -18.93 5.40
C MET A 119 -1.94 -19.37 4.33
N TRP A 120 -0.82 -18.64 4.16
CA TRP A 120 0.11 -18.87 3.05
C TRP A 120 0.67 -20.28 2.99
N SER A 121 1.07 -20.87 4.12
CA SER A 121 1.60 -22.24 4.15
C SER A 121 0.58 -23.24 3.58
N SER A 122 -0.67 -23.17 4.04
CA SER A 122 -1.74 -24.04 3.56
C SER A 122 -2.10 -23.80 2.09
N ILE A 123 -2.03 -22.55 1.63
CA ILE A 123 -2.22 -22.21 0.22
C ILE A 123 -1.10 -22.83 -0.62
N HIS A 124 0.14 -22.73 -0.16
CA HIS A 124 1.30 -23.30 -0.88
C HIS A 124 1.26 -24.83 -0.93
N ASP A 125 0.74 -25.50 0.11
CA ASP A 125 0.52 -26.93 0.11
C ASP A 125 -0.51 -27.37 -0.96
N LEU A 126 -1.57 -26.56 -1.18
CA LEU A 126 -2.58 -26.80 -2.20
C LEU A 126 -2.10 -26.45 -3.62
N GLU A 127 -1.32 -25.39 -3.76
CA GLU A 127 -0.84 -24.84 -5.02
C GLU A 127 0.66 -24.50 -4.94
N PRO A 128 1.57 -25.49 -5.00
CA PRO A 128 3.03 -25.28 -4.84
C PRO A 128 3.66 -24.38 -5.90
N SER A 129 2.99 -24.19 -7.04
CA SER A 129 3.46 -23.31 -8.12
C SER A 129 3.23 -21.83 -7.85
N LEU A 130 2.41 -21.47 -6.86
CA LEU A 130 2.14 -20.08 -6.53
C LEU A 130 3.35 -19.44 -5.86
N ARG A 131 3.58 -18.19 -6.22
CA ARG A 131 4.56 -17.30 -5.60
C ARG A 131 3.85 -16.04 -5.12
N PHE A 132 4.36 -15.45 -4.07
CA PHE A 132 3.85 -14.18 -3.52
C PHE A 132 4.89 -13.08 -3.65
N GLU A 133 4.42 -11.89 -3.98
CA GLU A 133 5.16 -10.65 -3.94
C GLU A 133 4.37 -9.65 -3.09
N ILE A 134 5.02 -8.97 -2.15
CA ILE A 134 4.39 -7.93 -1.33
C ILE A 134 4.65 -6.59 -2.00
N VAL A 135 3.58 -5.83 -2.22
CA VAL A 135 3.61 -4.52 -2.88
C VAL A 135 3.05 -3.48 -1.91
N PRO A 136 3.78 -2.40 -1.58
CA PRO A 136 3.24 -1.32 -0.79
C PRO A 136 2.07 -0.63 -1.52
N VAL A 137 0.99 -0.37 -0.78
CA VAL A 137 -0.15 0.43 -1.28
C VAL A 137 -0.44 1.58 -0.32
N SER A 138 -1.09 2.63 -0.82
CA SER A 138 -1.45 3.80 -0.03
C SER A 138 -2.64 3.54 0.88
N ASP A 139 -2.62 4.14 2.07
CA ASP A 139 -3.75 4.21 3.02
C ASP A 139 -4.59 5.47 2.88
N LEU A 140 -4.18 6.43 2.06
CA LEU A 140 -4.91 7.67 1.85
C LEU A 140 -6.29 7.39 1.27
N TYR A 141 -7.31 8.02 1.84
CA TYR A 141 -8.72 7.78 1.48
C TYR A 141 -8.97 7.97 -0.02
N ASP A 142 -8.45 9.05 -0.60
CA ASP A 142 -8.62 9.39 -2.01
C ASP A 142 -7.86 8.43 -2.95
N GLU A 143 -6.79 7.80 -2.47
CA GLU A 143 -5.98 6.85 -3.24
C GLU A 143 -6.50 5.41 -3.16
N ARG A 144 -7.33 5.07 -2.16
CA ARG A 144 -7.90 3.71 -2.02
C ARG A 144 -8.71 3.29 -3.24
N GLU A 145 -9.51 4.20 -3.80
CA GLU A 145 -10.25 3.92 -5.03
C GLU A 145 -9.30 3.63 -6.19
N SER A 146 -8.20 4.39 -6.30
CA SER A 146 -7.17 4.16 -7.30
C SER A 146 -6.52 2.78 -7.13
N VAL A 147 -6.19 2.36 -5.90
CA VAL A 147 -5.67 1.02 -5.61
C VAL A 147 -6.65 -0.06 -6.06
N MET A 148 -7.93 0.06 -5.76
CA MET A 148 -8.94 -0.92 -6.17
C MET A 148 -9.12 -0.97 -7.70
N ARG A 149 -9.03 0.16 -8.39
CA ARG A 149 -9.04 0.22 -9.87
C ARG A 149 -7.76 -0.30 -10.51
N SER A 150 -6.66 -0.34 -9.77
CA SER A 150 -5.36 -0.87 -10.23
C SER A 150 -5.23 -2.38 -10.06
N LEU A 151 -6.23 -3.06 -9.46
CA LEU A 151 -6.23 -4.51 -9.28
C LEU A 151 -6.06 -5.25 -10.63
N GLY A 152 -5.11 -6.17 -10.65
CA GLY A 152 -4.68 -6.88 -11.85
C GLY A 152 -3.64 -6.14 -12.69
N ARG A 153 -3.32 -4.88 -12.35
CA ARG A 153 -2.28 -4.06 -13.02
C ARG A 153 -1.04 -3.92 -12.14
N GLU A 154 -1.12 -3.15 -11.07
CA GLU A 154 -0.03 -2.87 -10.13
C GLU A 154 -0.03 -3.84 -8.96
N VAL A 155 -1.19 -4.19 -8.47
CA VAL A 155 -1.44 -5.13 -7.38
C VAL A 155 -2.48 -6.16 -7.83
N ASP A 156 -2.40 -7.38 -7.36
CA ASP A 156 -3.33 -8.44 -7.77
C ASP A 156 -4.45 -8.67 -6.75
N VAL A 157 -4.09 -8.62 -5.48
CA VAL A 157 -5.01 -8.82 -4.37
C VAL A 157 -4.72 -7.83 -3.25
N VAL A 158 -5.76 -7.35 -2.58
CA VAL A 158 -5.65 -6.51 -1.38
C VAL A 158 -6.60 -7.08 -0.33
N GLN A 159 -6.05 -7.33 0.87
CA GLN A 159 -6.90 -7.63 2.02
C GLN A 159 -7.34 -6.34 2.67
N SER A 160 -8.65 -6.14 2.83
CA SER A 160 -9.18 -4.93 3.44
C SER A 160 -10.47 -5.21 4.20
N SER A 161 -10.70 -4.45 5.26
CA SER A 161 -12.00 -4.37 5.95
C SER A 161 -12.91 -3.29 5.37
N PHE A 162 -12.41 -2.50 4.43
CA PHE A 162 -13.17 -1.45 3.76
C PHE A 162 -14.04 -2.08 2.66
N SER A 163 -15.32 -1.73 2.66
CA SER A 163 -16.29 -2.15 1.65
C SER A 163 -17.23 -0.98 1.44
N THR A 164 -16.89 -0.10 0.51
CA THR A 164 -17.81 0.96 0.13
C THR A 164 -18.63 0.53 -1.08
N PRO A 165 -19.88 1.00 -1.22
CA PRO A 165 -20.67 0.78 -2.43
C PRO A 165 -19.96 1.20 -3.72
N ARG A 166 -19.05 2.18 -3.63
CA ARG A 166 -18.24 2.68 -4.76
C ARG A 166 -17.28 1.64 -5.36
N TRP A 167 -16.90 0.59 -4.61
CA TRP A 167 -15.97 -0.44 -5.07
C TRP A 167 -16.66 -1.69 -5.62
N GLY A 168 -17.98 -1.83 -5.39
CA GLY A 168 -18.71 -3.05 -5.75
C GLY A 168 -18.60 -3.44 -7.21
N ASP A 169 -18.51 -2.45 -8.09
CA ASP A 169 -18.39 -2.66 -9.53
C ASP A 169 -16.95 -2.63 -10.06
N ALA A 170 -15.98 -2.31 -9.21
CA ALA A 170 -14.57 -2.16 -9.60
C ALA A 170 -13.74 -3.43 -9.36
N CYS A 171 -14.16 -4.34 -8.49
CA CYS A 171 -13.42 -5.54 -8.12
C CYS A 171 -14.34 -6.65 -7.61
N GLN A 172 -13.84 -7.88 -7.65
CA GLN A 172 -14.43 -9.01 -6.94
C GLN A 172 -13.96 -9.03 -5.48
N LYS A 173 -14.73 -9.67 -4.61
CA LYS A 173 -14.38 -9.83 -3.21
C LYS A 173 -14.66 -11.24 -2.70
N LEU A 174 -13.72 -11.79 -1.93
CA LEU A 174 -13.88 -13.02 -1.17
C LEU A 174 -13.86 -12.66 0.32
N ARG A 175 -14.91 -13.03 1.08
CA ARG A 175 -14.93 -12.84 2.53
C ARG A 175 -13.98 -13.85 3.17
N ILE A 176 -13.02 -13.36 3.96
CA ILE A 176 -12.05 -14.20 4.65
C ILE A 176 -12.53 -14.56 6.05
N VAL A 177 -12.86 -13.52 6.86
CA VAL A 177 -13.19 -13.69 8.27
C VAL A 177 -13.93 -12.46 8.77
N ASN A 178 -14.62 -12.59 9.90
CA ASN A 178 -15.00 -11.46 10.74
C ASN A 178 -13.98 -11.31 11.87
N VAL A 179 -13.61 -10.06 12.16
CA VAL A 179 -12.72 -9.74 13.27
C VAL A 179 -13.41 -8.81 14.26
N PRO A 180 -13.16 -8.96 15.57
CA PRO A 180 -13.71 -8.05 16.56
C PRO A 180 -13.15 -6.64 16.43
N PHE A 181 -13.89 -5.67 16.95
CA PHE A 181 -13.35 -4.35 17.22
C PHE A 181 -12.37 -4.38 18.38
N TYR A 182 -11.44 -3.45 18.35
CA TYR A 182 -10.46 -3.21 19.39
C TYR A 182 -10.45 -1.73 19.77
N ILE A 183 -10.08 -1.46 21.01
CA ILE A 183 -9.66 -0.13 21.44
C ILE A 183 -8.15 -0.21 21.65
N ASP A 184 -7.42 0.50 20.80
CA ASP A 184 -5.99 0.69 21.00
C ASP A 184 -5.78 1.82 22.01
N LEU A 185 -5.15 1.51 23.11
CA LEU A 185 -4.93 2.39 24.27
C LEU A 185 -3.45 2.66 24.47
N PRO A 186 -3.03 3.89 24.78
CA PRO A 186 -1.65 4.13 25.23
C PRO A 186 -1.29 3.16 26.35
N ARG A 187 -0.07 2.62 26.35
CA ARG A 187 0.41 1.67 27.38
C ARG A 187 0.33 2.24 28.79
N THR A 188 0.31 3.56 28.93
CA THR A 188 0.14 4.28 30.20
C THR A 188 -1.29 4.30 30.70
N SER A 189 -2.28 3.99 29.85
CA SER A 189 -3.69 3.96 30.22
C SER A 189 -3.99 2.83 31.22
N PRO A 190 -4.74 3.09 32.29
CA PRO A 190 -5.18 2.02 33.21
C PRO A 190 -5.98 0.92 32.52
N LEU A 191 -6.74 1.27 31.47
CA LEU A 191 -7.57 0.35 30.69
C LEU A 191 -6.75 -0.60 29.81
N ALA A 192 -5.47 -0.27 29.50
CA ALA A 192 -4.58 -1.13 28.72
C ALA A 192 -4.29 -2.49 29.40
N ARG A 193 -4.60 -2.63 30.70
CA ARG A 193 -4.45 -3.88 31.46
C ARG A 193 -5.72 -4.75 31.46
N LYS A 194 -6.82 -4.26 30.93
CA LYS A 194 -8.06 -5.02 30.81
C LYS A 194 -7.95 -6.08 29.71
N THR A 195 -8.63 -7.18 29.86
CA THR A 195 -8.76 -8.24 28.85
C THR A 195 -9.85 -7.95 27.83
N ARG A 196 -10.73 -6.99 28.11
CA ARG A 196 -11.82 -6.54 27.26
C ARG A 196 -12.30 -5.15 27.68
N ILE A 197 -12.80 -4.37 26.73
CA ILE A 197 -13.40 -3.05 26.94
C ILE A 197 -14.89 -3.13 26.57
N THR A 198 -15.74 -2.45 27.34
CA THR A 198 -17.16 -2.22 27.04
C THR A 198 -17.40 -0.74 26.76
N VAL A 199 -18.58 -0.37 26.26
CA VAL A 199 -18.94 1.05 26.05
C VAL A 199 -18.84 1.84 27.36
N ALA A 200 -19.29 1.29 28.46
CA ALA A 200 -19.23 1.91 29.79
C ALA A 200 -17.79 2.21 30.26
N ASP A 201 -16.80 1.43 29.82
CA ASP A 201 -15.40 1.68 30.13
C ASP A 201 -14.84 2.90 29.43
N LEU A 202 -15.47 3.36 28.36
CA LEU A 202 -15.06 4.51 27.54
C LEU A 202 -15.73 5.80 27.97
N GLU A 203 -16.59 5.79 29.00
CA GLU A 203 -17.28 7.00 29.47
C GLU A 203 -16.28 8.11 29.83
N GLY A 204 -16.50 9.29 29.27
CA GLY A 204 -15.63 10.45 29.45
C GLY A 204 -14.26 10.37 28.75
N MET A 205 -14.02 9.30 28.00
CA MET A 205 -12.77 9.17 27.23
C MET A 205 -12.87 9.80 25.85
N ARG A 206 -11.73 10.29 25.37
CA ARG A 206 -11.56 10.73 23.99
C ARG A 206 -11.21 9.52 23.13
N LEU A 207 -12.04 9.25 22.12
CA LEU A 207 -11.90 8.12 21.21
C LEU A 207 -11.76 8.62 19.77
N ARG A 208 -10.59 8.38 19.17
CA ARG A 208 -10.36 8.67 17.76
C ARG A 208 -10.98 7.59 16.89
N VAL A 209 -11.81 7.99 15.96
CA VAL A 209 -12.56 7.09 15.07
C VAL A 209 -12.35 7.52 13.63
N LEU A 210 -11.98 6.57 12.76
CA LEU A 210 -11.84 6.85 11.33
C LEU A 210 -13.19 7.23 10.73
N ARG A 211 -13.25 8.43 10.14
CA ARG A 211 -14.38 8.85 9.32
C ARG A 211 -14.38 8.06 8.01
N HIS A 212 -15.51 7.52 7.61
CA HIS A 212 -15.61 6.72 6.39
C HIS A 212 -14.70 5.47 6.39
N GLY A 213 -14.73 4.71 7.47
CA GLY A 213 -13.96 3.48 7.61
C GLY A 213 -14.56 2.32 6.80
N ASN A 214 -15.63 1.78 7.31
CA ASN A 214 -16.47 0.74 6.69
C ASN A 214 -17.86 0.78 7.35
N ASP A 215 -18.83 0.09 6.76
CA ASP A 215 -20.21 0.14 7.23
C ASP A 215 -20.36 -0.23 8.72
N ALA A 216 -19.57 -1.19 9.21
CA ALA A 216 -19.61 -1.61 10.61
C ALA A 216 -19.02 -0.53 11.54
N MET A 217 -17.92 0.11 11.13
CA MET A 217 -17.26 1.19 11.87
C MET A 217 -18.14 2.45 11.87
N ASP A 218 -18.70 2.81 10.72
CA ASP A 218 -19.57 3.98 10.57
C ASP A 218 -20.84 3.81 11.42
N SER A 219 -21.43 2.61 11.44
CA SER A 219 -22.57 2.29 12.30
C SER A 219 -22.21 2.36 13.78
N LEU A 220 -21.06 1.80 14.19
CA LEU A 220 -20.60 1.87 15.58
C LEU A 220 -20.33 3.32 16.01
N ARG A 221 -19.72 4.12 15.13
CA ARG A 221 -19.48 5.55 15.36
C ARG A 221 -20.79 6.31 15.61
N ILE A 222 -21.83 6.05 14.82
CA ILE A 222 -23.16 6.67 14.99
C ILE A 222 -23.73 6.29 16.35
N ASP A 223 -23.64 5.01 16.75
CA ASP A 223 -24.14 4.55 18.04
C ASP A 223 -23.41 5.24 19.22
N LEU A 224 -22.07 5.34 19.15
CA LEU A 224 -21.26 6.01 20.18
C LEU A 224 -21.58 7.51 20.29
N LEU A 225 -21.83 8.19 19.18
CA LEU A 225 -22.27 9.58 19.17
C LEU A 225 -23.67 9.77 19.77
N ALA A 226 -24.58 8.81 19.50
CA ALA A 226 -25.96 8.86 20.04
C ALA A 226 -26.00 8.59 21.54
N ASP A 227 -25.11 7.72 22.06
CA ASP A 227 -24.98 7.42 23.48
C ASP A 227 -24.46 8.62 24.28
N GLY A 228 -23.57 9.43 23.68
CA GLY A 228 -23.06 10.69 24.24
C GLY A 228 -22.09 10.54 25.41
N GLY A 229 -21.78 9.33 25.86
CA GLY A 229 -20.83 9.07 26.95
C GLY A 229 -19.37 9.12 26.55
N VAL A 230 -19.10 9.02 25.25
CA VAL A 230 -17.73 8.99 24.65
C VAL A 230 -17.49 10.24 23.84
N ASP A 231 -16.34 10.92 24.04
CA ASP A 231 -15.93 12.05 23.21
C ASP A 231 -15.31 11.52 21.90
N VAL A 232 -16.13 11.38 20.85
CA VAL A 232 -15.72 10.84 19.55
C VAL A 232 -15.02 11.91 18.74
N ILE A 233 -13.75 11.66 18.39
CA ILE A 233 -12.93 12.52 17.56
C ILE A 233 -12.78 11.87 16.18
N ASP A 234 -13.36 12.51 15.17
CA ASP A 234 -13.23 12.07 13.79
C ASP A 234 -11.82 12.26 13.25
N VAL A 235 -11.28 11.24 12.58
CA VAL A 235 -10.00 11.30 11.86
C VAL A 235 -10.18 10.83 10.42
N ASP A 236 -9.44 11.43 9.48
CA ASP A 236 -9.58 11.15 8.05
C ASP A 236 -8.57 10.10 7.55
N SER A 237 -7.49 9.87 8.30
CA SER A 237 -6.47 8.88 7.97
C SER A 237 -5.99 8.14 9.22
N PHE A 238 -5.42 6.95 9.00
CA PHE A 238 -4.69 6.18 9.99
C PHE A 238 -3.24 6.12 9.57
N ASP A 239 -2.38 6.74 10.36
CA ASP A 239 -0.94 6.74 10.16
C ASP A 239 -0.21 6.81 11.52
N PHE A 240 1.12 6.74 11.51
CA PHE A 240 1.90 6.85 12.74
C PHE A 240 1.76 8.23 13.40
N ALA A 241 1.51 9.30 12.64
CA ALA A 241 1.34 10.64 13.19
C ALA A 241 0.07 10.72 14.05
N LEU A 242 -1.02 10.09 13.61
CA LEU A 242 -2.24 9.95 14.40
C LEU A 242 -1.99 9.27 15.75
N PHE A 243 -1.24 8.14 15.73
CA PHE A 243 -0.96 7.41 16.97
C PHE A 243 -0.03 8.17 17.90
N ASN A 244 0.99 8.87 17.37
CA ASN A 244 1.86 9.73 18.18
C ASN A 244 1.06 10.86 18.85
N GLU A 245 0.16 11.52 18.11
CA GLU A 245 -0.71 12.56 18.67
C GLU A 245 -1.70 12.01 19.71
N ALA A 246 -2.24 10.80 19.45
CA ALA A 246 -3.13 10.13 20.40
C ALA A 246 -2.40 9.75 21.69
N GLU A 247 -1.14 9.27 21.61
CA GLU A 247 -0.30 8.97 22.76
C GLU A 247 -0.05 10.23 23.61
N GLU A 248 0.36 11.33 22.98
CA GLU A 248 0.64 12.61 23.63
C GLU A 248 -0.60 13.15 24.39
N LYS A 249 -1.80 12.98 23.80
CA LYS A 249 -3.05 13.46 24.40
C LYS A 249 -3.73 12.44 25.32
N GLY A 250 -3.23 11.22 25.37
CA GLY A 250 -3.85 10.11 26.12
C GLY A 250 -5.15 9.60 25.49
N ASP A 251 -5.38 9.85 24.20
CA ASP A 251 -6.59 9.47 23.49
C ASP A 251 -6.58 7.96 23.19
N ALA A 252 -7.76 7.34 23.20
CA ALA A 252 -7.97 5.99 22.69
C ALA A 252 -8.19 6.02 21.16
N VAL A 253 -7.95 4.90 20.49
CA VAL A 253 -8.13 4.76 19.03
C VAL A 253 -9.00 3.55 18.75
N LEU A 254 -10.11 3.73 18.02
CA LEU A 254 -10.96 2.61 17.58
C LEU A 254 -10.29 1.89 16.43
N THR A 255 -10.01 0.60 16.61
CA THR A 255 -9.35 -0.27 15.63
C THR A 255 -10.13 -1.58 15.45
N CYS A 256 -9.60 -2.51 14.70
CA CYS A 256 -10.15 -3.86 14.59
C CYS A 256 -9.04 -4.92 14.52
N GLY A 257 -9.39 -6.18 14.66
CA GLY A 257 -8.43 -7.30 14.66
C GLY A 257 -7.59 -7.46 13.40
N ALA A 258 -7.94 -6.75 12.32
CA ALA A 258 -7.12 -6.74 11.11
C ALA A 258 -5.85 -5.87 11.26
N TRP A 259 -5.88 -4.81 12.07
CA TRP A 259 -4.82 -3.81 12.19
C TRP A 259 -4.60 -3.22 13.59
N SER A 260 -5.23 -3.78 14.64
CA SER A 260 -4.92 -3.42 16.03
C SER A 260 -3.46 -3.78 16.39
N GLY A 261 -2.87 -2.98 17.27
CA GLY A 261 -1.52 -3.21 17.81
C GLY A 261 -0.40 -2.92 16.79
N VAL A 262 -0.63 -2.10 15.77
CA VAL A 262 0.40 -1.70 14.79
C VAL A 262 1.39 -0.69 15.35
N HIS A 263 1.03 0.09 16.37
CA HIS A 263 1.90 1.08 16.99
C HIS A 263 2.48 0.57 18.33
N PRO A 264 3.81 0.66 18.56
CA PRO A 264 4.47 0.05 19.73
C PRO A 264 4.09 0.69 21.07
N ALA A 265 3.65 1.96 21.09
CA ALA A 265 3.20 2.65 22.30
C ALA A 265 1.78 2.29 22.72
N PHE A 266 1.05 1.52 21.91
CA PHE A 266 -0.34 1.15 22.16
C PHE A 266 -0.50 -0.32 22.49
N VAL A 267 -1.60 -0.63 23.18
CA VAL A 267 -2.07 -2.00 23.42
C VAL A 267 -3.50 -2.09 22.91
N GLY A 268 -3.74 -3.01 21.99
CA GLY A 268 -5.08 -3.30 21.51
C GLY A 268 -5.82 -4.20 22.50
N VAL A 269 -6.95 -3.73 23.00
CA VAL A 269 -7.85 -4.49 23.89
C VAL A 269 -9.15 -4.77 23.15
N PRO A 270 -9.64 -6.04 23.12
CA PRO A 270 -10.90 -6.38 22.47
C PRO A 270 -12.08 -5.53 22.98
N PHE A 271 -12.87 -4.99 22.06
CA PHE A 271 -14.02 -4.14 22.35
C PHE A 271 -15.32 -4.91 22.19
N LEU A 272 -16.06 -5.07 23.29
CA LEU A 272 -17.34 -5.76 23.32
C LEU A 272 -18.48 -4.81 22.95
N CYS A 273 -18.61 -4.48 21.68
CA CYS A 273 -19.67 -3.63 21.14
C CYS A 273 -20.80 -4.44 20.45
N GLY A 274 -20.77 -5.77 20.50
CA GLY A 274 -21.75 -6.64 19.82
C GLY A 274 -21.66 -6.65 18.29
N ARG A 275 -20.57 -6.12 17.72
CA ARG A 275 -20.35 -6.01 16.28
C ARG A 275 -18.97 -6.56 15.90
N GLU A 276 -18.86 -6.99 14.66
CA GLU A 276 -17.62 -7.46 14.07
C GLU A 276 -17.39 -6.77 12.72
N VAL A 277 -16.14 -6.73 12.30
CA VAL A 277 -15.72 -6.15 11.02
C VAL A 277 -15.42 -7.26 10.04
N PRO A 278 -16.13 -7.32 8.89
CA PRO A 278 -15.82 -8.28 7.85
C PRO A 278 -14.50 -7.90 7.15
N VAL A 279 -13.64 -8.89 6.97
CA VAL A 279 -12.39 -8.76 6.21
C VAL A 279 -12.54 -9.49 4.89
N PHE A 280 -12.22 -8.80 3.82
CA PHE A 280 -12.32 -9.30 2.45
C PHE A 280 -10.95 -9.33 1.77
N LEU A 281 -10.79 -10.26 0.84
CA LEU A 281 -9.79 -10.20 -0.20
C LEU A 281 -10.43 -9.59 -1.44
N HIS A 282 -9.92 -8.47 -1.89
CA HIS A 282 -10.33 -7.80 -3.13
C HIS A 282 -9.38 -8.19 -4.25
N TYR A 283 -9.92 -8.45 -5.45
CA TYR A 283 -9.15 -8.83 -6.64
C TYR A 283 -9.87 -8.39 -7.91
N SER A 284 -9.16 -8.37 -9.03
CA SER A 284 -9.68 -7.89 -10.32
C SER A 284 -10.96 -8.62 -10.74
N LEU A 285 -11.83 -7.95 -11.50
CA LEU A 285 -12.98 -8.56 -12.18
C LEU A 285 -12.54 -9.64 -13.16
N GLU A 286 -11.38 -9.47 -13.79
CA GLU A 286 -10.75 -10.42 -14.70
C GLU A 286 -9.40 -10.88 -14.10
N PRO A 287 -9.42 -11.82 -13.16
CA PRO A 287 -8.21 -12.27 -12.49
C PRO A 287 -7.34 -13.11 -13.45
N THR A 288 -6.02 -12.98 -13.31
CA THR A 288 -5.09 -13.88 -14.00
C THR A 288 -5.24 -15.32 -13.49
N LEU A 289 -4.75 -16.30 -14.26
CA LEU A 289 -4.80 -17.70 -13.86
C LEU A 289 -4.17 -17.94 -12.46
N GLN A 290 -3.07 -17.24 -12.14
CA GLN A 290 -2.42 -17.37 -10.83
C GLN A 290 -3.29 -16.80 -9.70
N VAL A 291 -3.91 -15.64 -9.93
CA VAL A 291 -4.86 -15.06 -8.97
C VAL A 291 -6.08 -15.96 -8.78
N GLN A 292 -6.61 -16.54 -9.87
CA GLN A 292 -7.73 -17.47 -9.79
C GLN A 292 -7.38 -18.74 -8.99
N LYS A 293 -6.20 -19.33 -9.21
CA LYS A 293 -5.70 -20.45 -8.40
C LYS A 293 -5.59 -20.09 -6.93
N PHE A 294 -5.03 -18.93 -6.65
CA PHE A 294 -4.90 -18.41 -5.29
C PHE A 294 -6.26 -18.22 -4.61
N VAL A 295 -7.23 -17.58 -5.28
CA VAL A 295 -8.59 -17.37 -4.76
C VAL A 295 -9.32 -18.71 -4.56
N ASN A 296 -9.13 -19.68 -5.46
CA ASN A 296 -9.70 -21.01 -5.33
C ASN A 296 -9.13 -21.75 -4.10
N ALA A 297 -7.81 -21.71 -3.90
CA ALA A 297 -7.16 -22.29 -2.72
C ALA A 297 -7.66 -21.65 -1.43
N MET A 298 -7.72 -20.29 -1.39
CA MET A 298 -8.32 -19.55 -0.27
C MET A 298 -9.76 -20.01 0.00
N THR A 299 -10.58 -20.09 -1.04
CA THR A 299 -11.98 -20.51 -0.93
C THR A 299 -12.13 -21.93 -0.38
N GLN A 300 -11.20 -22.83 -0.73
CA GLN A 300 -11.17 -24.19 -0.21
C GLN A 300 -10.83 -24.21 1.28
N LEU A 301 -9.89 -23.37 1.73
CA LEU A 301 -9.46 -23.30 3.14
C LEU A 301 -10.47 -22.62 4.05
N LEU A 302 -11.39 -21.83 3.49
CA LEU A 302 -12.42 -21.11 4.24
C LEU A 302 -13.74 -21.88 4.40
N LYS A 303 -13.84 -23.05 3.79
CA LYS A 303 -14.99 -23.97 3.94
C LYS A 303 -14.85 -24.84 5.17
#